data_88162f1a1be41ef43e4efdbb95c57f74
#
_entry.id   88162f1a1be41ef43e4efdbb95c57f74
#
_cell.length_a   1.000
_cell.length_b   1.000
_cell.length_c   1.000
_cell.angle_alpha   90.00
_cell.angle_beta   90.00
_cell.angle_gamma   90.00
#
_symmetry.space_group_name_H-M   'P 1'
#
loop_
_entity.id
_entity.type
_entity.pdbx_description
1 polymer ?
#
loop_
_entity_poly.entity_id
_entity_poly.type
_entity_poly.pdbx_seq_one_letter_code
_entity_poly.pdbx_strand_id
1 'polypeptide(L)'
;MKKYIFLFAYNGTGKTRLSSEFKSLGQKLNDKTGEKTADTLYYNAFTEDLFYWDNDLENDSERLLKLNGNSRFFAGLKELEMESKIRPLLHRYADFDFFINYERFTINFSRNVLISDTTQRIDNIKISRGEEIIFIWCFFLAIVQLVVDKEESYNWVKYIYVDDPISSLDDNNVIAVASHLAQLISENDIKVVVSSHHTLFFNVLCNEINNAEQLFFQNDNKNGTYILKDTRKTPFFHHVALLMEIKKASASGELFTYHFNILRNILEKTASFHDFANFS
;
A
#
# COMPACT_ATOMS: atom_id res chain seq x y z
N MET A 1 13.28 6.04 -18.75
CA MET A 1 12.37 6.12 -17.59
C MET A 1 13.18 5.71 -16.38
N LYS A 2 13.07 6.42 -15.28
CA LYS A 2 13.72 6.04 -14.01
C LYS A 2 13.18 4.68 -13.55
N LYS A 3 14.01 3.92 -12.83
CA LYS A 3 13.64 2.60 -12.32
C LYS A 3 12.60 2.70 -11.21
N TYR A 4 12.75 3.68 -10.31
CA TYR A 4 11.85 3.93 -9.19
C TYR A 4 11.29 5.34 -9.26
N ILE A 5 9.98 5.46 -9.10
CA ILE A 5 9.26 6.74 -9.04
C ILE A 5 8.37 6.70 -7.80
N PHE A 6 8.64 7.57 -6.83
CA PHE A 6 7.83 7.71 -5.62
C PHE A 6 7.07 9.03 -5.66
N LEU A 7 5.77 8.96 -5.49
CA LEU A 7 4.85 10.08 -5.56
C LEU A 7 4.21 10.29 -4.18
N PHE A 8 4.48 11.43 -3.59
CA PHE A 8 3.68 11.89 -2.46
C PHE A 8 2.54 12.78 -2.95
N ALA A 9 1.33 12.56 -2.45
CA ALA A 9 0.19 13.43 -2.76
C ALA A 9 -0.87 13.32 -1.66
N TYR A 10 -1.52 14.43 -1.35
CA TYR A 10 -2.64 14.45 -0.40
C TYR A 10 -3.85 13.68 -0.93
N ASN A 11 -4.76 13.32 -0.01
CA ASN A 11 -6.04 12.74 -0.40
C ASN A 11 -6.83 13.72 -1.28
N GLY A 12 -7.57 13.17 -2.24
CA GLY A 12 -8.34 13.99 -3.19
C GLY A 12 -7.53 14.61 -4.33
N THR A 13 -6.19 14.45 -4.37
CA THR A 13 -5.35 15.02 -5.45
C THR A 13 -5.52 14.31 -6.79
N GLY A 14 -6.01 13.05 -6.78
CA GLY A 14 -6.19 12.25 -8.00
C GLY A 14 -5.17 11.12 -8.17
N LYS A 15 -4.52 10.66 -7.08
CA LYS A 15 -3.61 9.48 -7.09
C LYS A 15 -4.21 8.27 -7.79
N THR A 16 -5.39 7.87 -7.33
CA THR A 16 -6.09 6.67 -7.88
C THR A 16 -6.47 6.85 -9.34
N ARG A 17 -6.79 8.08 -9.78
CA ARG A 17 -7.02 8.35 -11.19
C ARG A 17 -5.74 8.19 -12.00
N LEU A 18 -4.61 8.72 -11.51
CA LEU A 18 -3.31 8.56 -12.13
C LEU A 18 -2.90 7.09 -12.23
N SER A 19 -3.05 6.33 -11.15
CA SER A 19 -2.69 4.91 -11.09
C SER A 19 -3.56 4.06 -12.02
N SER A 20 -4.86 4.34 -12.09
CA SER A 20 -5.79 3.68 -13.00
C SER A 20 -5.46 3.98 -14.47
N GLU A 21 -5.12 5.22 -14.81
CA GLU A 21 -4.70 5.60 -16.16
C GLU A 21 -3.38 4.92 -16.53
N PHE A 22 -2.41 4.88 -15.63
CA PHE A 22 -1.15 4.17 -15.82
C PHE A 22 -1.39 2.68 -16.14
N LYS A 23 -2.24 2.02 -15.35
CA LYS A 23 -2.65 0.62 -15.58
C LYS A 23 -3.31 0.46 -16.95
N SER A 24 -4.19 1.38 -17.34
CA SER A 24 -4.91 1.33 -18.61
C SER A 24 -3.99 1.48 -19.82
N LEU A 25 -2.97 2.34 -19.74
CA LEU A 25 -1.96 2.50 -20.79
C LEU A 25 -1.13 1.23 -21.03
N GLY A 26 -0.96 0.40 -19.98
CA GLY A 26 -0.30 -0.90 -20.08
C GLY A 26 -1.17 -2.01 -20.68
N GLN A 27 -2.47 -1.76 -20.86
CA GLN A 27 -3.38 -2.73 -21.45
C GLN A 27 -3.37 -2.64 -22.98
N LYS A 28 -3.21 -3.78 -23.62
CA LYS A 28 -3.28 -3.91 -25.09
C LYS A 28 -4.32 -4.95 -25.45
N LEU A 29 -5.15 -4.65 -26.42
CA LEU A 29 -6.04 -5.62 -27.03
C LEU A 29 -5.28 -6.30 -28.20
N ASN A 30 -5.28 -7.62 -28.22
CA ASN A 30 -4.80 -8.35 -29.37
C ASN A 30 -5.93 -8.40 -30.42
N ASP A 31 -5.78 -7.65 -31.50
CA ASP A 31 -6.82 -7.53 -32.53
C ASP A 31 -7.18 -8.88 -33.20
N LYS A 32 -6.32 -9.90 -33.10
CA LYS A 32 -6.55 -11.22 -33.70
C LYS A 32 -7.25 -12.21 -32.77
N THR A 33 -6.97 -12.14 -31.46
CA THR A 33 -7.51 -13.10 -30.47
C THR A 33 -8.58 -12.49 -29.59
N GLY A 34 -8.75 -11.15 -29.58
CA GLY A 34 -9.62 -10.44 -28.66
C GLY A 34 -9.13 -10.44 -27.20
N GLU A 35 -7.96 -11.02 -26.91
CA GLU A 35 -7.40 -11.09 -25.58
C GLU A 35 -6.82 -9.75 -25.13
N LYS A 36 -7.15 -9.34 -23.92
CA LYS A 36 -6.51 -8.20 -23.26
C LYS A 36 -5.23 -8.65 -22.59
N THR A 37 -4.10 -8.07 -23.00
CA THR A 37 -2.83 -8.21 -22.28
C THR A 37 -2.61 -7.01 -21.38
N ALA A 38 -1.99 -7.22 -20.23
CA ALA A 38 -1.58 -6.16 -19.30
C ALA A 38 -0.07 -6.29 -19.04
N ASP A 39 0.58 -5.22 -18.66
CA ASP A 39 2.02 -5.22 -18.35
C ASP A 39 2.32 -4.67 -16.94
N THR A 40 1.29 -4.31 -16.18
CA THR A 40 1.41 -3.69 -14.86
C THR A 40 0.78 -4.56 -13.78
N LEU A 41 1.57 -4.99 -12.81
CA LEU A 41 1.07 -5.52 -11.55
C LEU A 41 0.64 -4.34 -10.69
N TYR A 42 -0.66 -4.25 -10.43
CA TYR A 42 -1.26 -3.10 -9.76
C TYR A 42 -1.80 -3.47 -8.38
N TYR A 43 -1.39 -2.72 -7.37
CA TYR A 43 -1.92 -2.78 -6.02
C TYR A 43 -2.57 -1.45 -5.64
N ASN A 44 -3.74 -1.54 -5.04
CA ASN A 44 -4.45 -0.43 -4.43
C ASN A 44 -4.99 -0.88 -3.07
N ALA A 45 -4.97 -0.03 -2.05
CA ALA A 45 -5.54 -0.34 -0.73
C ALA A 45 -7.03 -0.73 -0.77
N PHE A 46 -7.75 -0.31 -1.80
CA PHE A 46 -9.13 -0.73 -2.07
C PHE A 46 -9.14 -1.97 -2.98
N THR A 47 -8.65 -3.08 -2.47
CA THR A 47 -8.52 -4.34 -3.23
C THR A 47 -9.84 -5.10 -3.40
N GLU A 48 -10.98 -4.45 -3.26
CA GLU A 48 -12.31 -5.04 -3.34
C GLU A 48 -12.58 -5.78 -4.65
N ASP A 49 -11.86 -5.43 -5.73
CA ASP A 49 -11.91 -6.17 -6.99
C ASP A 49 -11.23 -7.55 -6.94
N LEU A 50 -10.32 -7.76 -5.98
CA LEU A 50 -9.51 -8.98 -5.86
C LEU A 50 -9.95 -9.84 -4.68
N PHE A 51 -10.38 -9.20 -3.59
CA PHE A 51 -10.77 -9.85 -2.35
C PHE A 51 -12.11 -9.28 -1.86
N TYR A 52 -13.01 -10.15 -1.41
CA TYR A 52 -14.25 -9.73 -0.76
C TYR A 52 -14.68 -10.72 0.32
N TRP A 53 -15.31 -10.20 1.38
CA TRP A 53 -15.81 -11.03 2.46
C TRP A 53 -17.16 -11.63 2.11
N ASP A 54 -17.28 -12.94 2.31
CA ASP A 54 -18.54 -13.64 2.44
C ASP A 54 -18.81 -13.84 3.93
N ASN A 55 -19.80 -13.15 4.44
CA ASN A 55 -20.14 -13.17 5.86
C ASN A 55 -21.28 -14.18 6.16
N ASP A 56 -21.72 -14.96 5.18
CA ASP A 56 -22.83 -15.91 5.32
C ASP A 56 -24.00 -15.34 6.15
N LEU A 57 -24.56 -14.22 5.66
CA LEU A 57 -25.58 -13.47 6.39
C LEU A 57 -26.86 -14.28 6.70
N GLU A 58 -27.09 -15.40 5.99
CA GLU A 58 -28.23 -16.26 6.20
C GLU A 58 -28.05 -17.23 7.39
N ASN A 59 -26.83 -17.78 7.54
CA ASN A 59 -26.57 -18.83 8.54
C ASN A 59 -25.59 -18.39 9.63
N ASP A 60 -24.83 -17.29 9.41
CA ASP A 60 -23.75 -16.76 10.28
C ASP A 60 -22.74 -17.85 10.72
N SER A 61 -22.53 -18.85 9.85
CA SER A 61 -21.75 -20.05 10.16
C SER A 61 -20.32 -19.98 9.65
N GLU A 62 -20.09 -19.32 8.52
CA GLU A 62 -18.78 -19.21 7.89
C GLU A 62 -18.45 -17.76 7.57
N ARG A 63 -17.18 -17.38 7.83
CA ARG A 63 -16.65 -16.07 7.51
C ARG A 63 -15.40 -16.27 6.66
N LEU A 64 -15.56 -16.06 5.35
CA LEU A 64 -14.54 -16.37 4.36
C LEU A 64 -14.13 -15.12 3.60
N LEU A 65 -12.84 -14.95 3.40
CA LEU A 65 -12.33 -13.99 2.42
C LEU A 65 -12.25 -14.70 1.07
N LYS A 66 -13.01 -14.22 0.09
CA LYS A 66 -13.05 -14.78 -1.27
C LYS A 66 -12.05 -14.09 -2.17
N LEU A 67 -11.42 -14.87 -3.06
CA LEU A 67 -10.54 -14.43 -4.12
C LEU A 67 -11.32 -14.34 -5.43
N ASN A 68 -11.09 -13.31 -6.23
CA ASN A 68 -11.60 -13.25 -7.59
C ASN A 68 -10.73 -14.13 -8.51
N GLY A 69 -11.05 -15.41 -8.61
CA GLY A 69 -10.29 -16.40 -9.38
C GLY A 69 -10.11 -16.08 -10.87
N ASN A 70 -10.90 -15.15 -11.43
CA ASN A 70 -10.78 -14.71 -12.83
C ASN A 70 -9.66 -13.66 -13.02
N SER A 71 -9.07 -13.17 -11.96
CA SER A 71 -8.01 -12.18 -12.04
C SER A 71 -6.67 -12.84 -12.38
N ARG A 72 -5.94 -12.28 -13.35
CA ARG A 72 -4.55 -12.69 -13.67
C ARG A 72 -3.59 -12.50 -12.50
N PHE A 73 -3.98 -11.70 -11.51
CA PHE A 73 -3.25 -11.52 -10.26
C PHE A 73 -3.08 -12.85 -9.50
N PHE A 74 -4.02 -13.77 -9.67
CA PHE A 74 -4.02 -15.07 -9.02
C PHE A 74 -3.65 -16.23 -9.98
N ALA A 75 -3.03 -15.94 -11.12
CA ALA A 75 -2.61 -16.96 -12.06
C ALA A 75 -1.58 -17.92 -11.45
N GLY A 76 -1.85 -19.23 -11.52
CA GLY A 76 -0.93 -20.25 -11.04
C GLY A 76 -0.82 -20.37 -9.51
N LEU A 77 -1.75 -19.81 -8.74
CA LEU A 77 -1.70 -19.79 -7.27
C LEU A 77 -1.52 -21.17 -6.62
N LYS A 78 -2.17 -22.20 -7.16
CA LYS A 78 -2.14 -23.55 -6.62
C LYS A 78 -0.76 -24.18 -6.75
N GLU A 79 -0.17 -24.02 -7.93
CA GLU A 79 1.14 -24.57 -8.30
C GLU A 79 2.29 -23.84 -7.58
N LEU A 80 2.05 -22.62 -7.12
CA LEU A 80 3.06 -21.73 -6.53
C LEU A 80 3.15 -21.83 -5.00
N GLU A 81 2.36 -22.69 -4.37
CA GLU A 81 2.37 -22.92 -2.92
C GLU A 81 2.36 -21.61 -2.10
N MET A 82 1.40 -20.75 -2.38
CA MET A 82 1.36 -19.38 -1.87
C MET A 82 1.40 -19.28 -0.34
N GLU A 83 0.83 -20.26 0.38
CA GLU A 83 0.91 -20.28 1.84
C GLU A 83 2.34 -20.27 2.35
N SER A 84 3.22 -21.03 1.73
CA SER A 84 4.65 -21.11 2.15
C SER A 84 5.37 -19.77 1.95
N LYS A 85 4.94 -18.96 0.99
CA LYS A 85 5.51 -17.65 0.67
C LYS A 85 4.90 -16.52 1.52
N ILE A 86 3.60 -16.60 1.80
CA ILE A 86 2.87 -15.57 2.55
C ILE A 86 3.13 -15.69 4.06
N ARG A 87 3.14 -16.90 4.64
CA ARG A 87 3.31 -17.09 6.10
C ARG A 87 4.54 -16.42 6.69
N PRO A 88 5.75 -16.52 6.11
CA PRO A 88 6.94 -15.86 6.66
C PRO A 88 6.82 -14.34 6.66
N LEU A 89 6.05 -13.77 5.70
CA LEU A 89 5.78 -12.35 5.62
C LEU A 89 4.75 -11.95 6.68
N LEU A 90 3.65 -12.70 6.78
CA LEU A 90 2.54 -12.43 7.70
C LEU A 90 2.96 -12.48 9.17
N HIS A 91 3.75 -13.49 9.56
CA HIS A 91 4.19 -13.66 10.94
C HIS A 91 5.10 -12.54 11.46
N ARG A 92 5.56 -11.63 10.60
CA ARG A 92 6.28 -10.40 11.01
C ARG A 92 5.34 -9.33 11.55
N TYR A 93 4.05 -9.39 11.21
CA TYR A 93 3.07 -8.35 11.47
C TYR A 93 1.89 -8.80 12.30
N ALA A 94 1.59 -10.10 12.30
CA ALA A 94 0.35 -10.64 12.85
C ALA A 94 0.55 -12.02 13.50
N ASP A 95 -0.34 -12.33 14.42
CA ASP A 95 -0.34 -13.58 15.22
C ASP A 95 -1.43 -14.59 14.80
N PHE A 96 -2.03 -14.38 13.63
CA PHE A 96 -3.00 -15.31 13.06
C PHE A 96 -2.40 -16.11 11.89
N ASP A 97 -3.01 -17.23 11.58
CA ASP A 97 -2.68 -18.09 10.45
C ASP A 97 -3.85 -18.15 9.47
N PHE A 98 -3.61 -18.71 8.30
CA PHE A 98 -4.60 -18.80 7.24
C PHE A 98 -4.43 -20.11 6.44
N PHE A 99 -5.50 -20.46 5.73
CA PHE A 99 -5.54 -21.55 4.78
C PHE A 99 -6.24 -21.11 3.50
N ILE A 100 -5.66 -21.42 2.33
CA ILE A 100 -6.23 -21.11 1.01
C ILE A 100 -6.90 -22.37 0.45
N ASN A 101 -8.20 -22.28 0.19
CA ASN A 101 -8.91 -23.29 -0.58
C ASN A 101 -8.87 -22.88 -2.07
N TYR A 102 -7.98 -23.51 -2.82
CA TYR A 102 -7.78 -23.20 -4.24
C TYR A 102 -8.94 -23.64 -5.15
N GLU A 103 -9.77 -24.58 -4.71
CA GLU A 103 -10.95 -25.03 -5.48
C GLU A 103 -12.11 -24.04 -5.37
N ARG A 104 -12.30 -23.50 -4.16
CA ARG A 104 -13.36 -22.54 -3.86
C ARG A 104 -12.93 -21.09 -3.98
N PHE A 105 -11.64 -20.83 -4.17
CA PHE A 105 -11.03 -19.51 -4.12
C PHE A 105 -11.39 -18.75 -2.84
N THR A 106 -11.22 -19.41 -1.69
CA THR A 106 -11.52 -18.84 -0.38
C THR A 106 -10.33 -18.94 0.58
N ILE A 107 -10.28 -18.02 1.51
CA ILE A 107 -9.27 -17.97 2.57
C ILE A 107 -10.00 -18.02 3.91
N ASN A 108 -9.58 -18.96 4.74
CA ASN A 108 -10.02 -19.10 6.12
C ASN A 108 -8.89 -18.64 7.05
N PHE A 109 -9.25 -17.96 8.12
CA PHE A 109 -8.31 -17.49 9.14
C PHE A 109 -8.47 -18.28 10.43
N SER A 110 -7.35 -18.46 11.15
CA SER A 110 -7.31 -19.11 12.43
C SER A 110 -6.32 -18.42 13.38
N ARG A 111 -6.52 -18.58 14.68
CA ARG A 111 -5.62 -18.01 15.70
C ARG A 111 -5.49 -18.97 16.87
N ASN A 112 -4.28 -19.05 17.43
CA ASN A 112 -4.03 -19.74 18.67
C ASN A 112 -4.35 -18.80 19.84
N VAL A 113 -5.27 -19.21 20.71
CA VAL A 113 -5.68 -18.42 21.88
C VAL A 113 -5.37 -19.22 23.15
N LEU A 114 -4.82 -18.56 24.15
CA LEU A 114 -4.58 -19.16 25.45
C LEU A 114 -5.90 -19.16 26.25
N ILE A 115 -6.44 -20.36 26.53
CA ILE A 115 -7.67 -20.52 27.31
C ILE A 115 -7.31 -21.43 28.49
N SER A 116 -7.45 -20.91 29.73
CA SER A 116 -7.20 -21.68 30.96
C SER A 116 -5.86 -22.46 30.94
N ASP A 117 -4.76 -21.76 30.60
CA ASP A 117 -3.39 -22.30 30.50
C ASP A 117 -3.16 -23.34 29.39
N THR A 118 -4.13 -23.51 28.48
CA THR A 118 -3.98 -24.36 27.29
C THR A 118 -4.12 -23.54 26.01
N THR A 119 -3.19 -23.75 25.08
CA THR A 119 -3.30 -23.11 23.75
C THR A 119 -4.30 -23.90 22.92
N GLN A 120 -5.37 -23.22 22.48
CA GLN A 120 -6.38 -23.78 21.59
C GLN A 120 -6.38 -23.01 20.27
N ARG A 121 -6.45 -23.75 19.17
CA ARG A 121 -6.64 -23.16 17.85
C ARG A 121 -8.13 -22.90 17.62
N ILE A 122 -8.44 -21.65 17.27
CA ILE A 122 -9.79 -21.25 16.83
C ILE A 122 -9.73 -21.04 15.33
N ASP A 123 -10.51 -21.81 14.60
CA ASP A 123 -10.62 -21.72 13.14
C ASP A 123 -11.83 -20.84 12.72
N ASN A 124 -11.83 -20.40 11.46
CA ASN A 124 -12.89 -19.60 10.84
C ASN A 124 -13.16 -18.26 11.56
N ILE A 125 -12.11 -17.66 12.10
CA ILE A 125 -12.22 -16.34 12.73
C ILE A 125 -12.37 -15.23 11.70
N LYS A 126 -13.09 -14.16 12.07
CA LYS A 126 -13.05 -12.90 11.35
C LYS A 126 -11.90 -12.05 11.90
N ILE A 127 -10.99 -11.67 11.03
CA ILE A 127 -9.91 -10.75 11.38
C ILE A 127 -10.39 -9.29 11.32
N SER A 128 -9.69 -8.40 12.02
CA SER A 128 -9.95 -6.96 11.99
C SER A 128 -9.59 -6.35 10.61
N ARG A 129 -10.10 -5.17 10.32
CA ARG A 129 -9.79 -4.46 9.06
C ARG A 129 -8.29 -4.20 8.88
N GLY A 130 -7.58 -3.86 9.95
CA GLY A 130 -6.12 -3.68 9.91
C GLY A 130 -5.38 -4.97 9.58
N GLU A 131 -5.78 -6.08 10.20
CA GLU A 131 -5.20 -7.41 9.92
C GLU A 131 -5.49 -7.87 8.49
N GLU A 132 -6.67 -7.58 7.97
CA GLU A 132 -7.03 -7.84 6.57
C GLU A 132 -6.10 -7.10 5.61
N ILE A 133 -5.87 -5.81 5.82
CA ILE A 133 -4.97 -5.00 5.02
C ILE A 133 -3.55 -5.55 5.05
N ILE A 134 -3.06 -5.95 6.23
CA ILE A 134 -1.76 -6.60 6.40
C ILE A 134 -1.69 -7.92 5.64
N PHE A 135 -2.71 -8.76 5.74
CA PHE A 135 -2.78 -10.03 5.02
C PHE A 135 -2.72 -9.82 3.50
N ILE A 136 -3.56 -8.93 2.96
CA ILE A 136 -3.59 -8.61 1.53
C ILE A 136 -2.25 -8.02 1.07
N TRP A 137 -1.62 -7.20 1.90
CA TRP A 137 -0.29 -6.67 1.66
C TRP A 137 0.77 -7.78 1.58
N CYS A 138 0.79 -8.71 2.54
CA CYS A 138 1.71 -9.85 2.52
C CYS A 138 1.49 -10.74 1.31
N PHE A 139 0.23 -10.93 0.91
CA PHE A 139 -0.14 -11.65 -0.31
C PHE A 139 0.44 -10.94 -1.55
N PHE A 140 0.28 -9.63 -1.65
CA PHE A 140 0.86 -8.83 -2.72
C PHE A 140 2.39 -8.91 -2.75
N LEU A 141 3.07 -8.79 -1.61
CA LEU A 141 4.53 -8.93 -1.53
C LEU A 141 5.00 -10.31 -1.99
N ALA A 142 4.28 -11.37 -1.66
CA ALA A 142 4.58 -12.71 -2.14
C ALA A 142 4.48 -12.81 -3.66
N ILE A 143 3.50 -12.14 -4.28
CA ILE A 143 3.42 -12.06 -5.76
C ILE A 143 4.55 -11.19 -6.33
N VAL A 144 4.91 -10.07 -5.70
CA VAL A 144 6.06 -9.27 -6.11
C VAL A 144 7.34 -10.12 -6.07
N GLN A 145 7.52 -10.98 -5.05
CA GLN A 145 8.64 -11.91 -5.00
C GLN A 145 8.65 -12.85 -6.21
N LEU A 146 7.51 -13.42 -6.61
CA LEU A 146 7.41 -14.26 -7.80
C LEU A 146 7.79 -13.51 -9.10
N VAL A 147 7.39 -12.24 -9.22
CA VAL A 147 7.81 -11.39 -10.34
C VAL A 147 9.32 -11.20 -10.35
N VAL A 148 9.91 -10.98 -9.19
CA VAL A 148 11.35 -10.82 -8.97
C VAL A 148 12.11 -12.09 -9.31
N ASP A 149 11.60 -13.24 -8.91
CA ASP A 149 12.15 -14.56 -9.17
C ASP A 149 11.93 -15.00 -10.64
N LYS A 150 11.27 -14.17 -11.45
CA LYS A 150 10.95 -14.40 -12.86
C LYS A 150 10.11 -15.65 -13.09
N GLU A 151 9.16 -15.90 -12.17
CA GLU A 151 8.20 -16.97 -12.33
C GLU A 151 7.42 -16.85 -13.64
N GLU A 152 7.26 -17.95 -14.38
CA GLU A 152 6.69 -17.95 -15.74
C GLU A 152 5.30 -17.33 -15.79
N SER A 153 4.46 -17.60 -14.80
CA SER A 153 3.11 -17.07 -14.68
C SER A 153 3.05 -15.52 -14.59
N TYR A 154 4.17 -14.88 -14.23
CA TYR A 154 4.28 -13.42 -14.05
C TYR A 154 5.23 -12.75 -15.04
N ASN A 155 5.74 -13.44 -16.07
CA ASN A 155 6.62 -12.87 -17.10
C ASN A 155 6.00 -11.71 -17.90
N TRP A 156 4.69 -11.52 -17.80
CA TRP A 156 3.97 -10.41 -18.40
C TRP A 156 4.17 -9.10 -17.67
N VAL A 157 4.65 -9.11 -16.41
CA VAL A 157 4.82 -7.93 -15.55
C VAL A 157 6.07 -7.16 -15.96
N LYS A 158 5.91 -5.92 -16.41
CA LYS A 158 6.99 -4.97 -16.70
C LYS A 158 7.08 -3.86 -15.68
N TYR A 159 5.95 -3.56 -15.06
CA TYR A 159 5.79 -2.49 -14.08
C TYR A 159 5.05 -3.00 -12.85
N ILE A 160 5.47 -2.49 -11.70
CA ILE A 160 4.70 -2.62 -10.46
C ILE A 160 4.21 -1.22 -10.10
N TYR A 161 2.90 -1.07 -9.89
CA TYR A 161 2.32 0.16 -9.36
C TYR A 161 1.64 -0.12 -8.03
N VAL A 162 2.10 0.58 -6.98
CA VAL A 162 1.52 0.52 -5.63
C VAL A 162 0.85 1.85 -5.34
N ASP A 163 -0.49 1.84 -5.26
CA ASP A 163 -1.29 3.02 -4.96
C ASP A 163 -1.78 2.98 -3.52
N ASP A 164 -1.22 3.85 -2.69
CA ASP A 164 -1.64 4.12 -1.32
C ASP A 164 -1.77 2.86 -0.44
N PRO A 165 -0.71 2.05 -0.29
CA PRO A 165 -0.79 0.71 0.30
C PRO A 165 -1.20 0.72 1.78
N ILE A 166 -1.17 1.89 2.41
CA ILE A 166 -1.34 2.04 3.85
C ILE A 166 -2.48 3.00 4.12
N SER A 167 -3.61 2.49 4.59
CA SER A 167 -4.77 3.31 4.94
C SER A 167 -5.16 3.25 6.43
N SER A 168 -4.64 2.29 7.22
CA SER A 168 -5.11 2.07 8.60
C SER A 168 -4.10 1.31 9.47
N LEU A 169 -2.80 1.51 9.23
CA LEU A 169 -1.73 0.89 10.01
C LEU A 169 -1.13 1.89 11.01
N ASP A 170 -0.64 1.40 12.14
CA ASP A 170 0.18 2.18 13.07
C ASP A 170 1.58 2.46 12.50
N ASP A 171 2.28 3.43 13.06
CA ASP A 171 3.57 3.90 12.57
C ASP A 171 4.65 2.79 12.51
N ASN A 172 4.63 1.83 13.44
CA ASN A 172 5.60 0.72 13.46
C ASN A 172 5.39 -0.20 12.25
N ASN A 173 4.14 -0.56 12.00
CA ASN A 173 3.78 -1.35 10.83
C ASN A 173 4.05 -0.61 9.52
N VAL A 174 3.82 0.71 9.49
CA VAL A 174 4.14 1.57 8.33
C VAL A 174 5.63 1.50 7.97
N ILE A 175 6.52 1.64 8.96
CA ILE A 175 7.98 1.55 8.74
C ILE A 175 8.35 0.16 8.22
N ALA A 176 7.86 -0.88 8.86
CA ALA A 176 8.17 -2.26 8.48
C ALA A 176 7.70 -2.60 7.05
N VAL A 177 6.48 -2.17 6.70
CA VAL A 177 5.89 -2.34 5.35
C VAL A 177 6.70 -1.62 4.28
N ALA A 178 7.10 -0.37 4.55
CA ALA A 178 7.90 0.43 3.61
C ALA A 178 9.30 -0.17 3.40
N SER A 179 10.00 -0.52 4.48
CA SER A 179 11.34 -1.13 4.41
C SER A 179 11.32 -2.48 3.71
N HIS A 180 10.29 -3.28 3.96
CA HIS A 180 10.14 -4.58 3.32
C HIS A 180 9.91 -4.46 1.80
N LEU A 181 9.03 -3.53 1.39
CA LEU A 181 8.84 -3.23 -0.04
C LEU A 181 10.16 -2.75 -0.66
N ALA A 182 10.85 -1.82 -0.01
CA ALA A 182 12.11 -1.29 -0.50
C ALA A 182 13.16 -2.40 -0.68
N GLN A 183 13.34 -3.27 0.30
CA GLN A 183 14.24 -4.40 0.23
C GLN A 183 13.91 -5.32 -0.95
N LEU A 184 12.63 -5.66 -1.12
CA LEU A 184 12.18 -6.56 -2.16
C LEU A 184 12.41 -6.02 -3.56
N ILE A 185 12.21 -4.72 -3.79
CA ILE A 185 12.33 -4.11 -5.12
C ILE A 185 13.76 -3.62 -5.45
N SER A 186 14.63 -3.42 -4.43
CA SER A 186 15.96 -2.79 -4.64
C SER A 186 16.90 -3.62 -5.51
N GLU A 187 16.83 -4.93 -5.42
CA GLU A 187 17.77 -5.88 -6.04
C GLU A 187 17.41 -6.27 -7.48
N ASN A 188 16.34 -5.70 -8.06
CA ASN A 188 15.75 -6.17 -9.29
C ASN A 188 15.65 -5.11 -10.38
N ASP A 189 15.59 -5.53 -11.65
CA ASP A 189 15.48 -4.62 -12.80
C ASP A 189 14.04 -4.15 -13.09
N ILE A 190 13.08 -4.52 -12.25
CA ILE A 190 11.69 -4.14 -12.45
C ILE A 190 11.48 -2.64 -12.18
N LYS A 191 10.62 -2.02 -12.95
CA LYS A 191 10.25 -0.61 -12.77
C LYS A 191 9.08 -0.48 -11.82
N VAL A 192 9.23 0.36 -10.80
CA VAL A 192 8.24 0.51 -9.73
C VAL A 192 7.80 1.94 -9.59
N VAL A 193 6.49 2.13 -9.52
CA VAL A 193 5.85 3.40 -9.16
C VAL A 193 5.10 3.19 -7.85
N VAL A 194 5.30 4.06 -6.90
CA VAL A 194 4.58 4.07 -5.63
C VAL A 194 3.97 5.44 -5.41
N SER A 195 2.66 5.50 -5.18
CA SER A 195 1.97 6.70 -4.74
C SER A 195 1.45 6.53 -3.31
N SER A 196 1.62 7.55 -2.47
CA SER A 196 1.11 7.53 -1.10
C SER A 196 0.79 8.93 -0.59
N HIS A 197 -0.19 9.00 0.33
CA HIS A 197 -0.45 10.18 1.14
C HIS A 197 0.22 10.10 2.52
N HIS A 198 0.78 8.95 2.88
CA HIS A 198 1.38 8.72 4.19
C HIS A 198 2.83 9.16 4.20
N THR A 199 3.11 10.24 4.93
CA THR A 199 4.44 10.88 4.95
C THR A 199 5.54 9.95 5.43
N LEU A 200 5.29 9.18 6.50
CA LEU A 200 6.30 8.28 7.07
C LEU A 200 6.65 7.17 6.07
N PHE A 201 5.66 6.56 5.45
CA PHE A 201 5.86 5.55 4.41
C PHE A 201 6.72 6.08 3.25
N PHE A 202 6.34 7.26 2.73
CA PHE A 202 7.07 7.90 1.65
C PHE A 202 8.52 8.18 2.03
N ASN A 203 8.76 8.74 3.23
CA ASN A 203 10.11 9.06 3.69
C ASN A 203 10.97 7.82 3.90
N VAL A 204 10.42 6.74 4.45
CA VAL A 204 11.16 5.47 4.62
C VAL A 204 11.57 4.93 3.25
N LEU A 205 10.64 4.85 2.29
CA LEU A 205 10.97 4.42 0.92
C LEU A 205 12.06 5.28 0.27
N CYS A 206 11.99 6.60 0.43
CA CYS A 206 12.97 7.53 -0.12
C CYS A 206 14.35 7.37 0.51
N ASN A 207 14.42 7.03 1.79
CA ASN A 207 15.67 6.79 2.50
C ASN A 207 16.30 5.46 2.12
N GLU A 208 15.49 4.41 1.96
CA GLU A 208 15.96 3.07 1.56
C GLU A 208 16.42 3.06 0.09
N ILE A 209 15.73 3.79 -0.79
CA ILE A 209 16.02 3.80 -2.23
C ILE A 209 16.41 5.22 -2.69
N ASN A 210 17.66 5.59 -2.45
CA ASN A 210 18.18 6.93 -2.71
C ASN A 210 18.19 7.35 -4.20
N ASN A 211 18.19 6.40 -5.14
CA ASN A 211 18.22 6.66 -6.58
C ASN A 211 16.81 6.82 -7.20
N ALA A 212 15.77 6.82 -6.38
CA ALA A 212 14.39 7.04 -6.83
C ALA A 212 14.16 8.50 -7.29
N GLU A 213 13.24 8.66 -8.23
CA GLU A 213 12.61 9.95 -8.50
C GLU A 213 11.57 10.20 -7.39
N GLN A 214 11.77 11.27 -6.62
CA GLN A 214 10.93 11.62 -5.46
C GLN A 214 10.13 12.87 -5.81
N LEU A 215 8.82 12.70 -5.99
CA LEU A 215 7.97 13.75 -6.56
C LEU A 215 6.78 14.05 -5.66
N PHE A 216 6.44 15.32 -5.57
CA PHE A 216 5.17 15.78 -5.02
C PHE A 216 4.18 16.03 -6.14
N PHE A 217 3.06 15.35 -6.08
CA PHE A 217 1.97 15.44 -7.04
C PHE A 217 0.86 16.35 -6.49
N GLN A 218 0.59 17.43 -7.20
CA GLN A 218 -0.40 18.45 -6.84
C GLN A 218 -1.39 18.67 -7.97
N ASN A 219 -2.63 18.99 -7.60
CA ASN A 219 -3.61 19.50 -8.55
C ASN A 219 -3.53 21.03 -8.59
N ASP A 220 -3.39 21.60 -9.77
CA ASP A 220 -3.57 23.04 -10.02
C ASP A 220 -5.01 23.29 -10.41
N ASN A 221 -5.85 23.53 -9.41
CA ASN A 221 -7.28 23.77 -9.61
C ASN A 221 -7.58 25.01 -10.48
N LYS A 222 -6.65 25.95 -10.59
CA LYS A 222 -6.83 27.17 -11.39
C LYS A 222 -6.74 26.90 -12.88
N ASN A 223 -5.81 26.01 -13.26
CA ASN A 223 -5.53 25.71 -14.66
C ASN A 223 -6.05 24.33 -15.09
N GLY A 224 -6.65 23.54 -14.18
CA GLY A 224 -7.12 22.18 -14.46
C GLY A 224 -5.98 21.21 -14.82
N THR A 225 -4.77 21.48 -14.36
CA THR A 225 -3.56 20.71 -14.66
C THR A 225 -2.98 20.07 -13.40
N TYR A 226 -2.06 19.13 -13.59
CA TYR A 226 -1.30 18.53 -12.50
C TYR A 226 0.14 19.01 -12.55
N ILE A 227 0.73 19.20 -11.36
CA ILE A 227 2.11 19.62 -11.18
C ILE A 227 2.88 18.53 -10.44
N LEU A 228 4.05 18.19 -10.97
CA LEU A 228 5.03 17.33 -10.31
C LEU A 228 6.22 18.18 -9.87
N LYS A 229 6.54 18.16 -8.56
CA LYS A 229 7.69 18.87 -7.99
C LYS A 229 8.68 17.87 -7.43
N ASP A 230 9.96 18.04 -7.78
CA ASP A 230 11.06 17.26 -7.20
C ASP A 230 11.23 17.57 -5.71
N THR A 231 11.26 16.55 -4.87
CA THR A 231 11.38 16.67 -3.42
C THR A 231 12.72 16.18 -2.86
N ARG A 232 13.64 15.72 -3.68
CA ARG A 232 14.93 15.14 -3.25
C ARG A 232 15.79 16.08 -2.39
N LYS A 233 15.62 17.38 -2.53
CA LYS A 233 16.35 18.40 -1.77
C LYS A 233 15.62 18.88 -0.52
N THR A 234 14.44 18.35 -0.23
CA THR A 234 13.60 18.76 0.89
C THR A 234 13.20 17.56 1.75
N PRO A 235 14.16 16.91 2.47
CA PRO A 235 13.83 15.89 3.45
C PRO A 235 12.82 16.50 4.45
N PHE A 236 11.84 15.72 4.90
CA PHE A 236 10.71 16.22 5.71
C PHE A 236 9.78 17.21 4.97
N PHE A 237 9.74 17.13 3.67
CA PHE A 237 8.97 17.99 2.79
C PHE A 237 7.52 18.25 3.26
N HIS A 238 6.85 17.28 3.89
CA HIS A 238 5.50 17.50 4.45
C HIS A 238 5.50 18.63 5.50
N HIS A 239 6.43 18.62 6.44
CA HIS A 239 6.53 19.68 7.45
C HIS A 239 6.92 21.02 6.82
N VAL A 240 7.79 21.00 5.83
CA VAL A 240 8.18 22.21 5.07
C VAL A 240 6.98 22.75 4.29
N ALA A 241 6.19 21.90 3.64
CA ALA A 241 4.98 22.30 2.93
C ALA A 241 3.94 22.93 3.88
N LEU A 242 3.73 22.33 5.06
CA LEU A 242 2.85 22.88 6.09
C LEU A 242 3.33 24.23 6.62
N LEU A 243 4.64 24.38 6.85
CA LEU A 243 5.24 25.68 7.24
C LEU A 243 5.06 26.74 6.15
N MET A 244 5.22 26.38 4.89
CA MET A 244 4.97 27.29 3.77
C MET A 244 3.50 27.69 3.66
N GLU A 245 2.57 26.78 3.94
CA GLU A 245 1.14 27.07 3.97
C GLU A 245 0.81 28.07 5.08
N ILE A 246 1.29 27.87 6.30
CA ILE A 246 1.12 28.80 7.42
C ILE A 246 1.73 30.18 7.07
N LYS A 247 2.93 30.20 6.49
CA LYS A 247 3.60 31.43 6.10
C LYS A 247 2.77 32.20 5.04
N LYS A 248 2.21 31.49 4.08
CA LYS A 248 1.35 32.06 3.04
C LYS A 248 0.05 32.61 3.64
N ALA A 249 -0.61 31.85 4.52
CA ALA A 249 -1.82 32.26 5.23
C ALA A 249 -1.57 33.49 6.10
N SER A 250 -0.44 33.53 6.82
CA SER A 250 -0.02 34.71 7.61
C SER A 250 0.22 35.95 6.74
N ALA A 251 0.82 35.77 5.55
CA ALA A 251 1.10 36.87 4.65
C ALA A 251 -0.15 37.43 3.95
N SER A 252 -1.12 36.55 3.65
CA SER A 252 -2.39 36.95 3.00
C SER A 252 -3.43 37.46 3.98
N GLY A 253 -3.28 37.18 5.28
CA GLY A 253 -4.31 37.44 6.30
C GLY A 253 -5.51 36.49 6.25
N GLU A 254 -5.53 35.53 5.32
CA GLU A 254 -6.59 34.53 5.19
C GLU A 254 -6.32 33.34 6.14
N LEU A 255 -6.69 33.51 7.41
CA LEU A 255 -6.49 32.51 8.44
C LEU A 255 -7.78 31.72 8.68
N PHE A 256 -7.66 30.39 8.60
CA PHE A 256 -8.73 29.43 8.89
C PHE A 256 -8.35 28.54 10.07
N THR A 257 -9.32 27.94 10.73
CA THR A 257 -9.11 27.06 11.89
C THR A 257 -8.09 25.94 11.64
N TYR A 258 -8.05 25.40 10.45
CA TYR A 258 -7.11 24.31 10.11
C TYR A 258 -5.65 24.78 10.14
N HIS A 259 -5.33 26.06 9.87
CA HIS A 259 -3.97 26.60 9.97
C HIS A 259 -3.44 26.55 11.42
N PHE A 260 -4.31 26.77 12.39
CA PHE A 260 -3.94 26.65 13.81
C PHE A 260 -3.68 25.20 14.21
N ASN A 261 -4.47 24.25 13.67
CA ASN A 261 -4.24 22.82 13.87
C ASN A 261 -2.92 22.36 13.24
N ILE A 262 -2.57 22.87 12.05
CA ILE A 262 -1.27 22.62 11.41
C ILE A 262 -0.14 23.15 12.29
N LEU A 263 -0.23 24.40 12.75
CA LEU A 263 0.79 25.03 13.59
C LEU A 263 0.98 24.22 14.88
N ARG A 264 -0.11 23.89 15.57
CA ARG A 264 -0.11 23.07 16.77
C ARG A 264 0.59 21.71 16.51
N ASN A 265 0.24 21.02 15.46
CA ASN A 265 0.84 19.72 15.11
C ASN A 265 2.35 19.83 14.87
N ILE A 266 2.82 20.87 14.17
CA ILE A 266 4.25 21.11 13.96
C ILE A 266 4.95 21.37 15.30
N LEU A 267 4.36 22.21 16.16
CA LEU A 267 4.94 22.56 17.46
C LEU A 267 5.00 21.34 18.38
N GLU A 268 3.93 20.53 18.46
CA GLU A 268 3.89 19.31 19.25
C GLU A 268 4.95 18.29 18.80
N LYS A 269 5.08 18.08 17.49
CA LYS A 269 6.12 17.18 16.94
C LYS A 269 7.53 17.72 17.17
N THR A 270 7.73 19.02 17.06
CA THR A 270 9.03 19.65 17.33
C THR A 270 9.38 19.53 18.81
N ALA A 271 8.43 19.77 19.71
CA ALA A 271 8.63 19.61 21.14
C ALA A 271 8.97 18.15 21.51
N SER A 272 8.22 17.20 20.96
CA SER A 272 8.50 15.77 21.14
C SER A 272 9.89 15.36 20.62
N PHE A 273 10.30 15.90 19.49
CA PHE A 273 11.64 15.64 18.91
C PHE A 273 12.77 16.16 19.81
N HIS A 274 12.56 17.29 20.51
CA HIS A 274 13.52 17.89 21.42
C HIS A 274 13.34 17.47 22.89
N ASP A 275 12.51 16.46 23.16
CA ASP A 275 12.20 15.93 24.49
C ASP A 275 11.66 16.99 25.49
N PHE A 276 10.89 17.96 24.99
CA PHE A 276 10.21 18.92 25.82
C PHE A 276 8.92 18.29 26.39
N ALA A 277 8.89 18.10 27.72
CA ALA A 277 7.84 17.37 28.41
C ALA A 277 6.44 18.05 28.40
N ASN A 278 6.34 19.34 28.14
CA ASN A 278 5.07 20.07 28.08
C ASN A 278 5.09 21.18 27.04
N PHE A 279 4.10 21.14 26.15
CA PHE A 279 3.73 22.21 25.24
C PHE A 279 2.33 22.70 25.64
N SER A 280 2.24 23.41 26.73
CA SER A 280 0.99 24.07 27.19
C SER A 280 1.23 25.57 27.33
#